data_550485020f5cbe6873620fcad5ff4990
#
_entry.id   550485020f5cbe6873620fcad5ff4990
#
_cell.length_a   1.000
_cell.length_b   1.000
_cell.length_c   1.000
_cell.angle_alpha   90.00
_cell.angle_beta   90.00
_cell.angle_gamma   90.00
#
_symmetry.space_group_name_H-M   'P 1'
#
loop_
_entity.id
_entity.type
_entity.pdbx_description
1 polymer ?
#
loop_
_entity_poly.entity_id
_entity_poly.type
_entity_poly.pdbx_seq_one_letter_code
_entity_poly.pdbx_strand_id
1 'polypeptide(L)'
;RFVTGPFRNALETGEVVQAVRIPRVSQDARWGYYKVCRKPGEFAHAMAAVLIDPARNIRRVVIGAVGSAPIVLDGADVGPDTAARALMQSGLDKIGRNMQLAALRRAMEQAA
;
A
#
# COMPACT_ATOMS: atom_id res chain seq x y z
N ARG A 1 -5.15 -8.40 -10.42
CA ARG A 1 -4.43 -7.17 -10.02
C ARG A 1 -4.48 -6.17 -11.18
N PHE A 2 -5.12 -5.01 -11.01
CA PHE A 2 -5.30 -4.02 -12.10
C PHE A 2 -4.03 -3.18 -12.35
N VAL A 3 -3.46 -2.58 -11.30
CA VAL A 3 -2.21 -1.81 -11.41
C VAL A 3 -1.02 -2.76 -11.52
N THR A 4 -0.28 -2.68 -12.61
CA THR A 4 0.85 -3.57 -12.91
C THR A 4 2.21 -2.88 -12.78
N GLY A 5 2.23 -1.54 -12.69
CA GLY A 5 3.43 -0.74 -12.50
C GLY A 5 3.16 0.75 -12.65
N PRO A 6 4.19 1.61 -12.56
CA PRO A 6 4.05 3.03 -12.81
C PRO A 6 3.48 3.28 -14.20
N PHE A 7 2.37 4.03 -14.28
CA PHE A 7 1.63 4.31 -15.52
C PHE A 7 1.22 3.08 -16.34
N ARG A 8 1.14 1.90 -15.70
CA ARG A 8 0.79 0.63 -16.34
C ARG A 8 -0.36 -0.04 -15.63
N ASN A 9 -1.27 -0.60 -16.41
CA ASN A 9 -2.42 -1.35 -15.93
C ASN A 9 -2.63 -2.62 -16.77
N ALA A 10 -3.62 -3.43 -16.40
CA ALA A 10 -3.92 -4.72 -17.04
C ALA A 10 -4.95 -4.60 -18.19
N LEU A 11 -5.34 -3.40 -18.60
CA LEU A 11 -6.25 -3.23 -19.73
C LEU A 11 -5.58 -3.61 -21.05
N GLU A 12 -6.33 -4.31 -21.88
CA GLU A 12 -5.98 -4.60 -23.25
C GLU A 12 -6.54 -3.53 -24.21
N THR A 13 -6.07 -3.55 -25.45
CA THR A 13 -6.55 -2.60 -26.48
C THR A 13 -8.06 -2.76 -26.68
N GLY A 14 -8.80 -1.67 -26.54
CA GLY A 14 -10.27 -1.65 -26.66
C GLY A 14 -11.03 -1.87 -25.37
N GLU A 15 -10.35 -2.18 -24.26
CA GLU A 15 -10.96 -2.28 -22.95
C GLU A 15 -11.07 -0.92 -22.23
N VAL A 16 -12.13 -0.76 -21.46
CA VAL A 16 -12.38 0.41 -20.60
C VAL A 16 -12.73 -0.01 -19.19
N VAL A 17 -12.36 0.79 -18.21
CA VAL A 17 -12.77 0.57 -16.82
C VAL A 17 -14.24 0.95 -16.70
N GLN A 18 -15.12 -0.02 -16.54
CA GLN A 18 -16.56 0.21 -16.36
C GLN A 18 -16.89 0.69 -14.95
N ALA A 19 -16.26 0.09 -13.93
CA ALA A 19 -16.55 0.42 -12.54
C ALA A 19 -15.40 0.00 -11.62
N VAL A 20 -15.30 0.68 -10.47
CA VAL A 20 -14.47 0.26 -9.33
C VAL A 20 -15.41 -0.10 -8.18
N ARG A 21 -15.30 -1.35 -7.70
CA ARG A 21 -16.10 -1.82 -6.56
C ARG A 21 -15.27 -1.71 -5.28
N ILE A 22 -15.75 -0.89 -4.35
CA ILE A 22 -15.14 -0.70 -3.03
C ILE A 22 -16.06 -1.37 -2.00
N PRO A 23 -15.63 -2.48 -1.36
CA PRO A 23 -16.41 -3.09 -0.27
C PRO A 23 -16.58 -2.11 0.89
N ARG A 24 -17.76 -2.10 1.50
CA ARG A 24 -17.96 -1.33 2.73
C ARG A 24 -17.12 -1.96 3.85
N VAL A 25 -16.48 -1.12 4.63
CA VAL A 25 -15.81 -1.53 5.88
C VAL A 25 -16.80 -1.48 7.04
N SER A 26 -16.49 -2.16 8.15
CA SER A 26 -17.29 -2.08 9.37
C SER A 26 -17.14 -0.72 10.06
N GLN A 27 -18.03 -0.41 11.01
CA GLN A 27 -17.95 0.85 11.78
C GLN A 27 -16.66 0.95 12.61
N ASP A 28 -16.15 -0.18 13.08
CA ASP A 28 -14.93 -0.26 13.88
C ASP A 28 -13.65 -0.39 13.03
N ALA A 29 -13.78 -0.29 11.72
CA ALA A 29 -12.63 -0.33 10.83
C ALA A 29 -11.77 0.93 11.01
N ARG A 30 -10.47 0.73 11.09
CA ARG A 30 -9.47 1.78 11.21
C ARG A 30 -8.55 1.73 10.01
N TRP A 31 -8.10 2.87 9.58
CA TRP A 31 -7.19 2.96 8.45
C TRP A 31 -6.18 4.08 8.65
N GLY A 32 -5.06 3.95 7.98
CA GLY A 32 -4.04 4.99 7.92
C GLY A 32 -3.40 5.04 6.54
N TYR A 33 -2.93 6.20 6.17
CA TYR A 33 -2.23 6.43 4.91
C TYR A 33 -1.12 7.45 5.12
N TYR A 34 0.06 7.13 4.67
CA TYR A 34 1.18 8.07 4.71
C TYR A 34 1.94 8.09 3.39
N LYS A 35 2.22 9.29 2.90
CA LYS A 35 2.98 9.54 1.68
C LYS A 35 4.18 10.42 1.97
N VAL A 36 5.35 9.97 1.57
CA VAL A 36 6.59 10.77 1.59
C VAL A 36 6.76 11.45 0.24
N CYS A 37 6.73 12.77 0.23
CA CYS A 37 6.99 13.60 -0.95
C CYS A 37 7.64 14.92 -0.51
N ARG A 38 8.32 15.62 -1.42
CA ARG A 38 8.97 16.91 -1.10
C ARG A 38 7.95 18.03 -0.95
N LYS A 39 6.92 18.03 -1.77
CA LYS A 39 5.85 19.03 -1.72
C LYS A 39 4.50 18.41 -2.12
N PRO A 40 3.37 19.01 -1.71
CA PRO A 40 2.03 18.57 -2.10
C PRO A 40 1.90 18.46 -3.62
N GLY A 41 1.20 17.43 -4.09
CA GLY A 41 0.95 17.18 -5.51
C GLY A 41 2.05 16.39 -6.24
N GLU A 42 3.22 16.19 -5.65
CA GLU A 42 4.27 15.33 -6.23
C GLU A 42 3.93 13.85 -6.10
N PHE A 43 4.52 13.04 -6.98
CA PHE A 43 4.54 11.57 -6.83
C PHE A 43 5.26 11.19 -5.53
N ALA A 44 4.81 10.09 -4.94
CA ALA A 44 5.40 9.59 -3.71
C ALA A 44 6.80 9.03 -3.95
N HIS A 45 7.75 9.36 -3.07
CA HIS A 45 9.01 8.64 -2.93
C HIS A 45 8.83 7.35 -2.14
N ALA A 46 7.90 7.35 -1.18
CA ALA A 46 7.42 6.18 -0.46
C ALA A 46 5.97 6.42 -0.04
N MET A 47 5.17 5.35 0.03
CA MET A 47 3.81 5.44 0.53
C MET A 47 3.34 4.10 1.07
N ALA A 48 2.54 4.16 2.12
CA ALA A 48 1.88 3.01 2.69
C ALA A 48 0.44 3.33 3.09
N ALA A 49 -0.44 2.35 2.93
CA ALA A 49 -1.80 2.37 3.44
C ALA A 49 -2.03 1.14 4.30
N VAL A 50 -2.77 1.30 5.39
CA VAL A 50 -3.13 0.25 6.33
C VAL A 50 -4.63 0.24 6.52
N LEU A 51 -5.24 -0.94 6.49
CA LEU A 51 -6.64 -1.16 6.84
C LEU A 51 -6.72 -2.27 7.89
N ILE A 52 -7.39 -1.97 8.99
CA ILE A 52 -7.69 -2.91 10.07
C ILE A 52 -9.20 -2.93 10.26
N ASP A 53 -9.83 -4.05 9.96
CA ASP A 53 -11.28 -4.26 10.14
C ASP A 53 -11.48 -5.56 10.93
N PRO A 54 -11.53 -5.48 12.27
CA PRO A 54 -11.63 -6.67 13.14
C PRO A 54 -12.90 -7.47 12.89
N ALA A 55 -14.02 -6.79 12.65
CA ALA A 55 -15.30 -7.46 12.43
C ALA A 55 -15.34 -8.32 11.15
N ARG A 56 -14.46 -8.02 10.21
CA ARG A 56 -14.30 -8.77 8.94
C ARG A 56 -13.03 -9.60 8.89
N ASN A 57 -12.26 -9.64 9.98
CA ASN A 57 -10.95 -10.29 10.05
C ASN A 57 -10.00 -9.82 8.94
N ILE A 58 -10.01 -8.51 8.66
CA ILE A 58 -9.14 -7.90 7.65
C ILE A 58 -8.03 -7.14 8.37
N ARG A 59 -6.79 -7.48 8.01
CA ARG A 59 -5.62 -6.67 8.28
C ARG A 59 -4.79 -6.64 7.01
N ARG A 60 -4.73 -5.47 6.37
CA ARG A 60 -4.10 -5.28 5.06
C ARG A 60 -3.13 -4.13 5.10
N VAL A 61 -1.98 -4.33 4.49
CA VAL A 61 -0.98 -3.30 4.22
C VAL A 61 -0.75 -3.23 2.72
N VAL A 62 -0.73 -2.02 2.18
CA VAL A 62 -0.37 -1.75 0.79
C VAL A 62 0.81 -0.79 0.77
N ILE A 63 1.88 -1.18 0.09
CA ILE A 63 3.08 -0.36 -0.11
C ILE A 63 3.16 0.01 -1.58
N GLY A 64 3.09 1.29 -1.87
CA GLY A 64 3.23 1.84 -3.23
C GLY A 64 4.58 2.51 -3.45
N ALA A 65 4.77 3.10 -4.62
CA ALA A 65 6.01 3.77 -5.01
C ALA A 65 7.26 2.85 -4.93
N VAL A 66 7.09 1.59 -5.32
CA VAL A 66 8.16 0.57 -5.31
C VAL A 66 8.74 0.29 -6.71
N GLY A 67 8.41 1.13 -7.70
CA GLY A 67 8.88 0.96 -9.09
C GLY A 67 8.20 -0.17 -9.86
N SER A 68 7.28 -0.90 -9.23
CA SER A 68 6.51 -2.00 -9.79
C SER A 68 5.04 -1.91 -9.37
N ALA A 69 4.29 -3.00 -9.53
CA ALA A 69 2.95 -3.10 -8.93
C ALA A 69 3.03 -2.93 -7.39
N PRO A 70 2.04 -2.28 -6.75
CA PRO A 70 2.01 -2.14 -5.31
C PRO A 70 2.13 -3.50 -4.60
N ILE A 71 2.89 -3.55 -3.52
CA ILE A 71 2.99 -4.72 -2.65
C ILE A 71 1.75 -4.72 -1.76
N VAL A 72 1.01 -5.81 -1.79
CA VAL A 72 -0.18 -6.02 -0.94
C VAL A 72 0.10 -7.18 0.00
N LEU A 73 -0.02 -6.93 1.29
CA LEU A 73 0.17 -7.90 2.36
C LEU A 73 -1.13 -8.04 3.15
N ASP A 74 -1.60 -9.26 3.31
CA ASP A 74 -2.81 -9.59 4.06
C ASP A 74 -2.49 -10.63 5.14
N GLY A 75 -3.17 -10.55 6.26
CA GLY A 75 -3.08 -11.53 7.36
C GLY A 75 -2.91 -10.89 8.74
N ALA A 76 -3.19 -11.66 9.79
CA ALA A 76 -3.17 -11.21 11.17
C ALA A 76 -1.81 -10.63 11.59
N ASP A 77 -0.71 -11.23 11.10
CA ASP A 77 0.66 -10.87 11.48
C ASP A 77 1.31 -9.83 10.55
N VAL A 78 0.50 -9.18 9.69
CA VAL A 78 1.02 -8.16 8.78
C VAL A 78 1.45 -6.92 9.56
N GLY A 79 2.71 -6.56 9.39
CA GLY A 79 3.33 -5.44 10.08
C GLY A 79 4.70 -5.08 9.50
N PRO A 80 5.50 -4.29 10.24
CA PRO A 80 6.81 -3.83 9.76
C PRO A 80 7.77 -4.96 9.36
N ASP A 81 7.77 -6.09 10.08
CA ASP A 81 8.69 -7.20 9.80
C ASP A 81 8.32 -7.96 8.52
N THR A 82 7.02 -8.22 8.31
CA THR A 82 6.54 -8.82 7.07
C THR A 82 6.76 -7.90 5.87
N ALA A 83 6.55 -6.59 6.06
CA ALA A 83 6.83 -5.58 5.06
C ALA A 83 8.33 -5.49 4.73
N ALA A 84 9.21 -5.53 5.74
CA ALA A 84 10.65 -5.52 5.53
C ALA A 84 11.10 -6.70 4.66
N ARG A 85 10.60 -7.91 4.94
CA ARG A 85 10.90 -9.10 4.11
C ARG A 85 10.41 -8.93 2.67
N ALA A 86 9.20 -8.43 2.47
CA ALA A 86 8.65 -8.20 1.13
C ALA A 86 9.46 -7.13 0.35
N LEU A 87 9.90 -6.08 1.04
CA LEU A 87 10.71 -5.01 0.45
C LEU A 87 12.12 -5.47 0.03
N MET A 88 12.65 -6.55 0.59
CA MET A 88 13.93 -7.12 0.12
C MET A 88 13.87 -7.57 -1.34
N GLN A 89 12.69 -7.93 -1.82
CA GLN A 89 12.45 -8.37 -3.21
C GLN A 89 12.01 -7.24 -4.16
N SER A 90 11.87 -6.01 -3.66
CA SER A 90 11.33 -4.89 -4.43
C SER A 90 12.33 -4.23 -5.39
N GLY A 91 13.61 -4.55 -5.30
CA GLY A 91 14.68 -3.87 -6.03
C GLY A 91 15.08 -2.49 -5.47
N LEU A 92 14.42 -2.02 -4.42
CA LEU A 92 14.80 -0.77 -3.76
C LEU A 92 16.13 -0.91 -3.03
N ASP A 93 16.90 0.16 -3.02
CA ASP A 93 18.12 0.26 -2.19
C ASP A 93 17.76 0.35 -0.69
N LYS A 94 18.77 0.37 0.16
CA LYS A 94 18.58 0.44 1.63
C LYS A 94 17.83 1.71 2.04
N ILE A 95 18.11 2.85 1.41
CA ILE A 95 17.47 4.14 1.73
C ILE A 95 15.98 4.07 1.36
N GLY A 96 15.66 3.61 0.15
CA GLY A 96 14.28 3.43 -0.30
C GLY A 96 13.48 2.48 0.60
N ARG A 97 14.06 1.34 0.98
CA ARG A 97 13.40 0.41 1.92
C ARG A 97 13.14 1.03 3.29
N ASN A 98 14.10 1.76 3.84
CA ASN A 98 13.94 2.46 5.12
C ASN A 98 12.85 3.54 5.05
N MET A 99 12.77 4.26 3.94
CA MET A 99 11.74 5.27 3.70
C MET A 99 10.35 4.64 3.62
N GLN A 100 10.20 3.48 2.96
CA GLN A 100 8.96 2.71 2.93
C GLN A 100 8.53 2.24 4.32
N LEU A 101 9.47 1.71 5.11
CA LEU A 101 9.19 1.27 6.48
C LEU A 101 8.79 2.44 7.40
N ALA A 102 9.39 3.62 7.21
CA ALA A 102 9.00 4.82 7.93
C ALA A 102 7.58 5.25 7.55
N ALA A 103 7.24 5.24 6.26
CA ALA A 103 5.88 5.53 5.79
C ALA A 103 4.86 4.53 6.37
N LEU A 104 5.20 3.25 6.39
CA LEU A 104 4.34 2.22 6.98
C LEU A 104 4.10 2.44 8.47
N ARG A 105 5.13 2.72 9.26
CA ARG A 105 4.97 2.98 10.70
C ARG A 105 4.01 4.13 10.95
N ARG A 106 4.14 5.24 10.22
CA ARG A 106 3.23 6.39 10.34
C ARG A 106 1.80 6.06 9.92
N ALA A 107 1.61 5.27 8.85
CA ALA A 107 0.28 4.81 8.47
C ALA A 107 -0.33 3.89 9.54
N MET A 108 0.48 3.04 10.19
CA MET A 108 0.02 2.19 11.30
C MET A 108 -0.35 2.99 12.55
N GLU A 109 0.40 4.04 12.88
CA GLU A 109 0.08 4.96 13.98
C GLU A 109 -1.28 5.64 13.76
N GLN A 110 -1.61 6.02 12.53
CA GLN A 110 -2.93 6.58 12.19
C GLN A 110 -4.07 5.56 12.29
N ALA A 111 -3.78 4.28 12.06
CA ALA A 111 -4.74 3.18 12.12
C ALA A 111 -4.85 2.54 13.53
N ALA A 112 -4.11 3.06 14.49
CA ALA A 112 -4.08 2.52 15.86
C ALA A 112 -5.35 2.83 16.67
#